data_b5b73ffcd50175cc361aaeebc7a3cde8
#
_entry.id   b5b73ffcd50175cc361aaeebc7a3cde8
#
_cell.length_a   1.000
_cell.length_b   1.000
_cell.length_c   1.000
_cell.angle_alpha   90.00
_cell.angle_beta   90.00
_cell.angle_gamma   90.00
#
_symmetry.space_group_name_H-M   'P 1'
#
loop_
_entity.id
_entity.type
_entity.pdbx_description
1 polymer ?
#
loop_
_entity_poly.entity_id
_entity_poly.type
_entity_poly.pdbx_seq_one_letter_code
_entity_poly.pdbx_strand_id
1 'polypeptide(L)'
;MATTFVPQKQDRASDAQFKTALHGKNSTSKTGFFAAISKNADAQKAAVSEYFKHWDDKRPSTETEDDKKTRLEEYATLTKHYYNLVTDFYEYGWGTSFHFSRFYKGEAFRQSIARHEHYLALKMGLTAGMKVLDVGCGVGGPAQEISRFTDCNITGLNNNDYQVERANYYAERLGLEDNLNFVKGDFMQMDFEPETFDAVYAIEATVHAPVLEGVYGEIYKVLKPGGTFGVYEWVMTDKYDESIPLHREVCYGIEIGDGIPKMYKAEVAEQALKNVGFEIVHQEDLAARKDDIPWYYPLAPEWRYCRSIGDLVTIFRTSWLGRQVTMKAVGLLEKVHLAPAGSQKVTEALEEAAVNLVLGAKLGLFTPMMLYVAKKPL
;
A
#
# COMPACT_ATOMS: atom_id res chain seq x y z
N MET A 1 -27.79 -0.57 -13.13
CA MET A 1 -26.95 -1.44 -13.99
C MET A 1 -25.54 -1.22 -13.54
N ALA A 2 -24.87 -2.22 -12.99
CA ALA A 2 -23.45 -2.11 -12.67
C ALA A 2 -22.70 -1.85 -13.99
N THR A 3 -22.03 -0.72 -14.10
CA THR A 3 -21.11 -0.45 -15.21
C THR A 3 -20.02 -1.50 -15.12
N THR A 4 -19.96 -2.40 -16.09
CA THR A 4 -18.94 -3.43 -16.19
C THR A 4 -17.61 -2.71 -16.36
N PHE A 5 -16.81 -2.58 -15.28
CA PHE A 5 -15.46 -2.05 -15.35
C PHE A 5 -14.59 -3.02 -16.18
N VAL A 6 -13.84 -2.49 -17.13
CA VAL A 6 -12.90 -3.29 -17.93
C VAL A 6 -11.49 -3.05 -17.39
N PRO A 7 -10.81 -4.08 -16.84
CA PRO A 7 -9.46 -3.94 -16.34
C PRO A 7 -8.48 -3.45 -17.40
N GLN A 8 -7.50 -2.65 -16.99
CA GLN A 8 -6.47 -2.14 -17.87
C GLN A 8 -5.63 -3.30 -18.41
N LYS A 9 -5.46 -3.36 -19.75
CA LYS A 9 -4.59 -4.36 -20.37
C LYS A 9 -3.13 -4.10 -19.99
N GLN A 10 -2.46 -5.10 -19.46
CA GLN A 10 -1.05 -5.03 -19.09
C GLN A 10 -0.15 -5.74 -20.11
N ASP A 11 1.03 -5.17 -20.34
CA ASP A 11 2.11 -5.78 -21.12
C ASP A 11 3.23 -6.25 -20.18
N ARG A 12 3.13 -7.52 -19.73
CA ARG A 12 4.09 -8.13 -18.79
C ARG A 12 5.54 -8.08 -19.29
N ALA A 13 5.75 -8.20 -20.62
CA ALA A 13 7.10 -8.17 -21.19
C ALA A 13 7.71 -6.76 -21.14
N SER A 14 6.94 -5.75 -21.51
CA SER A 14 7.33 -4.34 -21.40
C SER A 14 7.60 -3.95 -19.94
N ASP A 15 6.76 -4.39 -19.01
CA ASP A 15 6.92 -4.13 -17.57
C ASP A 15 8.24 -4.70 -17.03
N ALA A 16 8.57 -5.95 -17.37
CA ALA A 16 9.81 -6.60 -16.95
C ALA A 16 11.05 -5.92 -17.56
N GLN A 17 10.96 -5.46 -18.80
CA GLN A 17 12.01 -4.67 -19.45
C GLN A 17 12.19 -3.32 -18.75
N PHE A 18 11.10 -2.62 -18.47
CA PHE A 18 11.15 -1.34 -17.77
C PHE A 18 11.75 -1.49 -16.36
N LYS A 19 11.32 -2.51 -15.59
CA LYS A 19 11.90 -2.84 -14.29
C LYS A 19 13.42 -3.03 -14.38
N THR A 20 13.86 -3.80 -15.37
CA THR A 20 15.29 -4.07 -15.57
C THR A 20 16.05 -2.83 -16.01
N ALA A 21 15.45 -1.96 -16.84
CA ALA A 21 16.02 -0.67 -17.21
C ALA A 21 16.16 0.25 -15.99
N LEU A 22 15.15 0.33 -15.13
CA LEU A 22 15.13 1.24 -13.98
C LEU A 22 16.04 0.78 -12.84
N HIS A 23 15.91 -0.48 -12.41
CA HIS A 23 16.56 -1.03 -11.20
C HIS A 23 17.80 -1.87 -11.49
N GLY A 24 18.09 -2.16 -12.77
CA GLY A 24 19.19 -3.03 -13.20
C GLY A 24 18.83 -4.53 -13.11
N LYS A 25 19.76 -5.38 -13.59
CA LYS A 25 19.59 -6.85 -13.60
C LYS A 25 19.64 -7.45 -12.18
N ASN A 26 20.43 -6.87 -11.30
CA ASN A 26 20.60 -7.32 -9.91
C ASN A 26 19.88 -6.35 -8.96
N SER A 27 18.58 -6.22 -9.11
CA SER A 27 17.75 -5.23 -8.41
C SER A 27 17.70 -5.44 -6.90
N THR A 28 17.99 -6.65 -6.41
CA THR A 28 18.01 -7.00 -4.98
C THR A 28 19.35 -6.71 -4.28
N SER A 29 20.41 -6.35 -5.04
CA SER A 29 21.75 -6.10 -4.49
C SER A 29 21.86 -4.81 -3.66
N LYS A 30 20.96 -3.85 -3.88
CA LYS A 30 20.88 -2.60 -3.15
C LYS A 30 19.53 -2.49 -2.44
N THR A 31 19.52 -1.80 -1.30
CA THR A 31 18.31 -1.60 -0.50
C THR A 31 18.21 -0.19 0.04
N GLY A 32 16.99 0.26 0.33
CA GLY A 32 16.71 1.52 0.98
C GLY A 32 17.27 2.74 0.24
N PHE A 33 17.84 3.68 0.96
CA PHE A 33 18.27 4.97 0.41
C PHE A 33 19.22 4.85 -0.79
N PHE A 34 20.19 3.93 -0.73
CA PHE A 34 21.14 3.73 -1.85
C PHE A 34 20.46 3.18 -3.10
N ALA A 35 19.44 2.31 -2.96
CA ALA A 35 18.65 1.85 -4.09
C ALA A 35 17.86 3.02 -4.70
N ALA A 36 17.23 3.84 -3.85
CA ALA A 36 16.42 4.98 -4.28
C ALA A 36 17.18 5.98 -5.16
N ILE A 37 18.43 6.29 -4.79
CA ILE A 37 19.24 7.30 -5.50
C ILE A 37 20.10 6.73 -6.64
N SER A 38 20.16 5.42 -6.83
CA SER A 38 21.03 4.78 -7.85
C SER A 38 20.27 4.16 -9.02
N LYS A 39 19.03 4.55 -9.24
CA LYS A 39 18.22 4.14 -10.39
C LYS A 39 18.80 4.70 -11.70
N ASN A 40 18.48 4.06 -12.82
CA ASN A 40 18.85 4.58 -14.14
C ASN A 40 18.14 5.92 -14.41
N ALA A 41 18.91 6.93 -14.86
CA ALA A 41 18.43 8.31 -15.00
C ALA A 41 17.29 8.46 -16.02
N ASP A 42 17.40 7.81 -17.20
CA ASP A 42 16.40 7.94 -18.26
C ASP A 42 15.11 7.18 -17.89
N ALA A 43 15.23 5.98 -17.33
CA ALA A 43 14.09 5.19 -16.88
C ALA A 43 13.39 5.86 -15.67
N GLN A 44 14.16 6.47 -14.74
CA GLN A 44 13.60 7.26 -13.64
C GLN A 44 12.83 8.46 -14.17
N LYS A 45 13.39 9.22 -15.12
CA LYS A 45 12.71 10.35 -15.75
C LYS A 45 11.39 9.93 -16.41
N ALA A 46 11.39 8.78 -17.11
CA ALA A 46 10.18 8.24 -17.72
C ALA A 46 9.14 7.86 -16.66
N ALA A 47 9.53 7.17 -15.58
CA ALA A 47 8.61 6.82 -14.48
C ALA A 47 8.01 8.07 -13.82
N VAL A 48 8.84 9.08 -13.56
CA VAL A 48 8.39 10.37 -12.99
C VAL A 48 7.40 11.06 -13.92
N SER A 49 7.69 11.14 -15.24
CA SER A 49 6.79 11.73 -16.22
C SER A 49 5.46 10.99 -16.30
N GLU A 50 5.48 9.65 -16.35
CA GLU A 50 4.27 8.82 -16.42
C GLU A 50 3.41 8.92 -15.16
N TYR A 51 4.01 9.01 -13.99
CA TYR A 51 3.28 9.18 -12.75
C TYR A 51 2.67 10.59 -12.63
N PHE A 52 3.49 11.63 -12.81
CA PHE A 52 3.06 13.00 -12.55
C PHE A 52 2.19 13.60 -13.63
N LYS A 53 2.09 13.02 -14.86
CA LYS A 53 1.14 13.46 -15.89
C LYS A 53 -0.32 13.51 -15.39
N HIS A 54 -0.65 12.70 -14.39
CA HIS A 54 -1.98 12.65 -13.79
C HIS A 54 -2.26 13.77 -12.79
N TRP A 55 -1.20 14.47 -12.34
CA TRP A 55 -1.23 15.39 -11.21
C TRP A 55 -0.69 16.79 -11.53
N ASP A 56 0.28 16.89 -12.46
CA ASP A 56 0.92 18.17 -12.81
C ASP A 56 -0.10 19.19 -13.30
N ASP A 57 0.08 20.44 -12.85
CA ASP A 57 -0.78 21.59 -13.15
C ASP A 57 -2.25 21.45 -12.69
N LYS A 58 -2.56 20.43 -11.89
CA LYS A 58 -3.89 20.19 -11.34
C LYS A 58 -3.96 20.57 -9.87
N ARG A 59 -5.12 20.97 -9.45
CA ARG A 59 -5.47 21.29 -8.06
C ARG A 59 -6.86 20.71 -7.79
N PRO A 60 -7.24 20.45 -6.53
CA PRO A 60 -8.59 20.00 -6.21
C PRO A 60 -9.70 20.87 -6.81
N SER A 61 -9.46 22.19 -6.90
CA SER A 61 -10.41 23.16 -7.47
C SER A 61 -10.43 23.23 -9.01
N THR A 62 -9.45 22.65 -9.70
CA THR A 62 -9.33 22.67 -11.18
C THR A 62 -9.43 21.29 -11.80
N GLU A 63 -9.42 20.23 -10.97
CA GLU A 63 -9.56 18.85 -11.40
C GLU A 63 -10.94 18.61 -12.03
N THR A 64 -10.95 18.00 -13.20
CA THR A 64 -12.17 17.66 -13.93
C THR A 64 -12.59 16.20 -13.68
N GLU A 65 -13.84 15.88 -13.98
CA GLU A 65 -14.31 14.47 -13.93
C GLU A 65 -13.57 13.58 -14.95
N ASP A 66 -13.09 14.16 -16.06
CA ASP A 66 -12.30 13.45 -17.08
C ASP A 66 -10.89 13.10 -16.54
N ASP A 67 -10.29 13.98 -15.74
CA ASP A 67 -9.02 13.69 -15.04
C ASP A 67 -9.17 12.52 -14.08
N LYS A 68 -10.23 12.51 -13.26
CA LYS A 68 -10.54 11.41 -12.34
C LYS A 68 -10.78 10.11 -13.10
N LYS A 69 -11.54 10.17 -14.19
CA LYS A 69 -11.83 9.02 -15.05
C LYS A 69 -10.55 8.43 -15.64
N THR A 70 -9.66 9.27 -16.17
CA THR A 70 -8.37 8.85 -16.74
C THR A 70 -7.52 8.11 -15.70
N ARG A 71 -7.45 8.61 -14.45
CA ARG A 71 -6.74 7.91 -13.36
C ARG A 71 -7.34 6.54 -13.04
N LEU A 72 -8.67 6.45 -13.04
CA LEU A 72 -9.37 5.18 -12.82
C LEU A 72 -9.12 4.18 -13.97
N GLU A 73 -9.07 4.64 -15.23
CA GLU A 73 -8.79 3.80 -16.38
C GLU A 73 -7.32 3.35 -16.43
N GLU A 74 -6.39 4.22 -16.01
CA GLU A 74 -4.95 3.96 -15.99
C GLU A 74 -4.43 3.49 -14.62
N TYR A 75 -5.28 3.01 -13.71
CA TYR A 75 -4.95 2.64 -12.32
C TYR A 75 -3.72 1.75 -12.18
N ALA A 76 -3.61 0.72 -13.03
CA ALA A 76 -2.51 -0.25 -12.95
C ALA A 76 -1.17 0.38 -13.34
N THR A 77 -1.15 1.24 -14.36
CA THR A 77 0.03 2.00 -14.79
C THR A 77 0.40 3.05 -13.74
N LEU A 78 -0.58 3.80 -13.23
CA LEU A 78 -0.40 4.78 -12.17
C LEU A 78 0.28 4.16 -10.93
N THR A 79 -0.32 3.09 -10.39
CA THR A 79 0.17 2.39 -9.19
C THR A 79 1.54 1.77 -9.42
N LYS A 80 1.78 1.16 -10.60
CA LYS A 80 3.06 0.57 -10.95
C LYS A 80 4.19 1.62 -10.97
N HIS A 81 3.99 2.76 -11.62
CA HIS A 81 5.00 3.82 -11.66
C HIS A 81 5.22 4.44 -10.29
N TYR A 82 4.16 4.65 -9.50
CA TYR A 82 4.29 5.07 -8.12
C TYR A 82 5.23 4.15 -7.33
N TYR A 83 4.95 2.86 -7.25
CA TYR A 83 5.79 1.93 -6.50
C TYR A 83 7.19 1.73 -7.09
N ASN A 84 7.37 1.85 -8.39
CA ASN A 84 8.70 1.91 -8.99
C ASN A 84 9.54 3.08 -8.48
N LEU A 85 8.90 4.19 -8.14
CA LEU A 85 9.57 5.39 -7.60
C LEU A 85 9.80 5.28 -6.10
N VAL A 86 8.81 4.81 -5.30
CA VAL A 86 8.78 4.98 -3.85
C VAL A 86 9.18 3.75 -3.03
N THR A 87 9.19 2.52 -3.59
CA THR A 87 9.46 1.27 -2.84
C THR A 87 10.72 1.38 -1.99
N ASP A 88 11.82 1.88 -2.57
CA ASP A 88 13.10 1.99 -1.86
C ASP A 88 13.07 3.03 -0.73
N PHE A 89 12.29 4.11 -0.88
CA PHE A 89 12.06 5.09 0.18
C PHE A 89 11.22 4.51 1.31
N TYR A 90 10.24 3.68 1.00
CA TYR A 90 9.44 2.97 2.01
C TYR A 90 10.30 1.98 2.79
N GLU A 91 11.14 1.18 2.12
CA GLU A 91 12.09 0.31 2.83
C GLU A 91 13.07 1.09 3.70
N TYR A 92 13.54 2.25 3.23
CA TYR A 92 14.43 3.12 4.00
C TYR A 92 13.75 3.70 5.24
N GLY A 93 12.54 4.21 5.10
CA GLY A 93 11.83 4.94 6.16
C GLY A 93 11.01 4.05 7.08
N TRP A 94 10.38 3.00 6.53
CA TRP A 94 9.36 2.22 7.22
C TRP A 94 9.77 0.76 7.46
N GLY A 95 10.35 0.10 6.48
CA GLY A 95 10.71 -1.33 6.52
C GLY A 95 10.08 -2.12 5.39
N THR A 96 9.79 -3.41 5.60
CA THR A 96 9.23 -4.30 4.58
C THR A 96 7.71 -4.45 4.62
N SER A 97 7.06 -4.01 5.69
CA SER A 97 5.60 -3.97 5.84
C SER A 97 5.12 -2.53 5.67
N PHE A 98 4.54 -2.21 4.51
CA PHE A 98 4.16 -0.84 4.10
C PHE A 98 2.74 -0.51 4.54
N HIS A 99 2.47 -0.59 5.85
CA HIS A 99 1.16 -0.28 6.40
C HIS A 99 1.25 0.42 7.76
N PHE A 100 0.18 1.05 8.17
CA PHE A 100 0.04 1.63 9.49
C PHE A 100 -0.33 0.57 10.54
N SER A 101 -0.21 0.95 11.80
CA SER A 101 -0.64 0.15 12.94
C SER A 101 -1.05 1.03 14.11
N ARG A 102 -1.70 0.45 15.10
CA ARG A 102 -1.91 1.08 16.40
C ARG A 102 -0.66 0.92 17.25
N PHE A 103 -0.36 1.89 18.08
CA PHE A 103 0.83 1.89 18.94
C PHE A 103 0.46 1.86 20.42
N TYR A 104 1.17 1.07 21.21
CA TYR A 104 1.01 1.01 22.66
C TYR A 104 2.28 1.49 23.38
N LYS A 105 2.08 2.06 24.60
CA LYS A 105 3.22 2.44 25.44
C LYS A 105 4.09 1.22 25.77
N GLY A 106 5.38 1.34 25.51
CA GLY A 106 6.33 0.26 25.77
C GLY A 106 6.55 -0.72 24.64
N GLU A 107 5.79 -0.62 23.56
CA GLU A 107 5.92 -1.43 22.36
C GLU A 107 6.89 -0.80 21.36
N ALA A 108 7.78 -1.60 20.76
CA ALA A 108 8.65 -1.13 19.69
C ALA A 108 7.87 -1.01 18.36
N PHE A 109 8.33 -0.14 17.45
CA PHE A 109 7.68 0.10 16.16
C PHE A 109 7.39 -1.21 15.41
N ARG A 110 8.40 -2.09 15.26
CA ARG A 110 8.22 -3.36 14.55
C ARG A 110 7.26 -4.33 15.24
N GLN A 111 7.18 -4.28 16.57
CA GLN A 111 6.24 -5.12 17.33
C GLN A 111 4.80 -4.66 17.10
N SER A 112 4.57 -3.34 17.00
CA SER A 112 3.23 -2.82 16.67
C SER A 112 2.80 -3.20 15.26
N ILE A 113 3.70 -3.18 14.28
CA ILE A 113 3.45 -3.64 12.91
C ILE A 113 3.06 -5.13 12.92
N ALA A 114 3.90 -6.01 13.49
CA ALA A 114 3.64 -7.45 13.60
C ALA A 114 2.33 -7.75 14.34
N ARG A 115 2.05 -7.07 15.44
CA ARG A 115 0.80 -7.24 16.18
C ARG A 115 -0.44 -6.87 15.36
N HIS A 116 -0.34 -5.89 14.47
CA HIS A 116 -1.43 -5.51 13.57
C HIS A 116 -1.71 -6.61 12.54
N GLU A 117 -0.67 -7.20 11.98
CA GLU A 117 -0.73 -8.35 11.07
C GLU A 117 -1.29 -9.61 11.79
N HIS A 118 -0.82 -9.89 13.01
CA HIS A 118 -1.34 -10.99 13.84
C HIS A 118 -2.82 -10.82 14.21
N TYR A 119 -3.25 -9.57 14.45
CA TYR A 119 -4.66 -9.28 14.74
C TYR A 119 -5.57 -9.60 13.56
N LEU A 120 -5.14 -9.28 12.34
CA LEU A 120 -5.85 -9.66 11.13
C LEU A 120 -5.94 -11.20 11.00
N ALA A 121 -4.79 -11.90 11.12
CA ALA A 121 -4.72 -13.35 11.06
C ALA A 121 -5.64 -14.04 12.09
N LEU A 122 -5.66 -13.51 13.33
CA LEU A 122 -6.53 -14.01 14.41
C LEU A 122 -8.01 -13.79 14.06
N LYS A 123 -8.38 -12.59 13.56
CA LYS A 123 -9.77 -12.26 13.20
C LYS A 123 -10.28 -13.10 12.03
N MET A 124 -9.42 -13.46 11.12
CA MET A 124 -9.71 -14.35 10.00
C MET A 124 -9.75 -15.84 10.40
N GLY A 125 -9.19 -16.20 11.56
CA GLY A 125 -9.06 -17.58 12.00
C GLY A 125 -8.05 -18.38 11.16
N LEU A 126 -6.93 -17.77 10.76
CA LEU A 126 -5.90 -18.46 10.01
C LEU A 126 -5.22 -19.53 10.86
N THR A 127 -5.00 -20.71 10.27
CA THR A 127 -4.38 -21.88 10.93
C THR A 127 -3.40 -22.58 10.02
N ALA A 128 -2.53 -23.39 10.60
CA ALA A 128 -1.48 -24.11 9.90
C ALA A 128 -2.00 -24.90 8.67
N GLY A 129 -1.26 -24.83 7.58
CA GLY A 129 -1.53 -25.53 6.33
C GLY A 129 -2.61 -24.91 5.43
N MET A 130 -3.32 -23.86 5.88
CA MET A 130 -4.24 -23.14 5.00
C MET A 130 -3.50 -22.55 3.80
N LYS A 131 -4.16 -22.57 2.63
CA LYS A 131 -3.74 -21.85 1.44
C LYS A 131 -4.32 -20.43 1.48
N VAL A 132 -3.46 -19.43 1.62
CA VAL A 132 -3.86 -18.04 1.79
C VAL A 132 -3.34 -17.18 0.65
N LEU A 133 -4.15 -16.23 0.18
CA LEU A 133 -3.72 -15.22 -0.80
C LEU A 133 -3.53 -13.88 -0.10
N ASP A 134 -2.37 -13.26 -0.31
CA ASP A 134 -2.06 -11.86 0.07
C ASP A 134 -2.22 -10.97 -1.17
N VAL A 135 -3.25 -10.14 -1.20
CA VAL A 135 -3.59 -9.28 -2.33
C VAL A 135 -2.94 -7.91 -2.20
N GLY A 136 -1.98 -7.63 -3.07
CA GLY A 136 -1.17 -6.41 -2.99
C GLY A 136 -0.03 -6.54 -1.97
N CYS A 137 0.67 -7.68 -1.99
CA CYS A 137 1.65 -8.10 -0.98
C CYS A 137 2.89 -7.19 -0.84
N GLY A 138 3.07 -6.19 -1.67
CA GLY A 138 4.26 -5.32 -1.65
C GLY A 138 5.55 -6.12 -1.77
N VAL A 139 6.51 -5.89 -0.86
CA VAL A 139 7.77 -6.66 -0.77
C VAL A 139 7.68 -7.86 0.18
N GLY A 140 6.45 -8.25 0.55
CA GLY A 140 6.16 -9.49 1.26
C GLY A 140 6.33 -9.45 2.78
N GLY A 141 6.49 -8.28 3.40
CA GLY A 141 6.65 -8.16 4.85
C GLY A 141 5.52 -8.81 5.65
N PRO A 142 4.25 -8.44 5.43
CA PRO A 142 3.12 -9.04 6.12
C PRO A 142 3.00 -10.55 5.91
N ALA A 143 3.23 -11.03 4.68
CA ALA A 143 3.18 -12.46 4.39
C ALA A 143 4.22 -13.25 5.18
N GLN A 144 5.44 -12.72 5.33
CA GLN A 144 6.51 -13.34 6.12
C GLN A 144 6.13 -13.45 7.60
N GLU A 145 5.55 -12.39 8.17
CA GLU A 145 5.16 -12.35 9.57
C GLU A 145 3.94 -13.23 9.86
N ILE A 146 2.90 -13.16 9.03
CA ILE A 146 1.68 -13.95 9.15
C ILE A 146 2.00 -15.45 8.97
N SER A 147 2.84 -15.82 7.98
CA SER A 147 3.23 -17.23 7.78
C SER A 147 3.96 -17.80 9.00
N ARG A 148 4.92 -17.06 9.58
CA ARG A 148 5.60 -17.48 10.83
C ARG A 148 4.67 -17.61 12.02
N PHE A 149 3.65 -16.75 12.09
CA PHE A 149 2.69 -16.75 13.20
C PHE A 149 1.66 -17.87 13.10
N THR A 150 1.29 -18.27 11.87
CA THR A 150 0.15 -19.17 11.63
C THR A 150 0.51 -20.52 11.01
N ASP A 151 1.74 -20.67 10.49
CA ASP A 151 2.17 -21.80 9.65
C ASP A 151 1.31 -21.99 8.37
N CYS A 152 0.72 -20.91 7.86
CA CYS A 152 0.00 -20.90 6.57
C CYS A 152 0.95 -20.93 5.38
N ASN A 153 0.46 -21.47 4.26
CA ASN A 153 1.08 -21.34 2.94
C ASN A 153 0.49 -20.09 2.24
N ILE A 154 1.32 -19.06 2.02
CA ILE A 154 0.84 -17.79 1.50
C ILE A 154 1.37 -17.56 0.08
N THR A 155 0.46 -17.31 -0.86
CA THR A 155 0.77 -16.77 -2.17
C THR A 155 0.56 -15.26 -2.13
N GLY A 156 1.58 -14.47 -2.42
CA GLY A 156 1.46 -13.01 -2.56
C GLY A 156 1.26 -12.61 -4.01
N LEU A 157 0.22 -11.82 -4.28
CA LEU A 157 -0.06 -11.25 -5.60
C LEU A 157 0.30 -9.76 -5.61
N ASN A 158 1.09 -9.31 -6.57
CA ASN A 158 1.41 -7.89 -6.70
C ASN A 158 1.59 -7.45 -8.16
N ASN A 159 1.22 -6.20 -8.46
CA ASN A 159 1.30 -5.64 -9.81
C ASN A 159 2.70 -5.10 -10.18
N ASN A 160 3.64 -5.00 -9.25
CA ASN A 160 4.95 -4.44 -9.47
C ASN A 160 6.04 -5.52 -9.50
N ASP A 161 6.72 -5.69 -10.65
CA ASP A 161 7.77 -6.70 -10.85
C ASP A 161 8.94 -6.56 -9.88
N TYR A 162 9.32 -5.31 -9.58
CA TYR A 162 10.41 -5.03 -8.65
C TYR A 162 10.08 -5.49 -7.23
N GLN A 163 8.86 -5.22 -6.76
CA GLN A 163 8.41 -5.66 -5.44
C GLN A 163 8.30 -7.18 -5.36
N VAL A 164 7.77 -7.85 -6.41
CA VAL A 164 7.69 -9.32 -6.47
C VAL A 164 9.07 -9.97 -6.39
N GLU A 165 10.05 -9.45 -7.16
CA GLU A 165 11.43 -9.96 -7.10
C GLU A 165 12.04 -9.79 -5.71
N ARG A 166 11.80 -8.65 -5.05
CA ARG A 166 12.27 -8.41 -3.68
C ARG A 166 11.58 -9.32 -2.66
N ALA A 167 10.27 -9.54 -2.79
CA ALA A 167 9.51 -10.42 -1.90
C ALA A 167 10.04 -11.86 -1.94
N ASN A 168 10.27 -12.41 -3.14
CA ASN A 168 10.88 -13.73 -3.29
C ASN A 168 12.30 -13.78 -2.73
N TYR A 169 13.13 -12.76 -3.01
CA TYR A 169 14.48 -12.66 -2.44
C TYR A 169 14.48 -12.64 -0.91
N TYR A 170 13.54 -11.92 -0.28
CA TYR A 170 13.44 -11.90 1.17
C TYR A 170 12.93 -13.21 1.75
N ALA A 171 11.98 -13.88 1.08
CA ALA A 171 11.51 -15.20 1.50
C ALA A 171 12.65 -16.23 1.50
N GLU A 172 13.43 -16.30 0.42
CA GLU A 172 14.61 -17.16 0.30
C GLU A 172 15.64 -16.87 1.41
N ARG A 173 15.99 -15.60 1.61
CA ARG A 173 16.95 -15.22 2.66
C ARG A 173 16.51 -15.55 4.09
N LEU A 174 15.22 -15.68 4.31
CA LEU A 174 14.63 -15.99 5.61
C LEU A 174 14.32 -17.48 5.77
N GLY A 175 14.56 -18.31 4.74
CA GLY A 175 14.25 -19.73 4.73
C GLY A 175 12.73 -19.98 4.80
N LEU A 176 11.94 -19.17 4.10
CA LEU A 176 10.47 -19.24 4.06
C LEU A 176 9.92 -19.61 2.67
N GLU A 177 10.80 -19.97 1.73
CA GLU A 177 10.43 -20.29 0.35
C GLU A 177 9.51 -21.51 0.21
N ASP A 178 9.48 -22.39 1.19
CA ASP A 178 8.57 -23.53 1.22
C ASP A 178 7.12 -23.12 1.54
N ASN A 179 6.94 -22.00 2.25
CA ASN A 179 5.64 -21.50 2.68
C ASN A 179 5.19 -20.25 1.94
N LEU A 180 6.10 -19.56 1.28
CA LEU A 180 5.83 -18.28 0.60
C LEU A 180 6.19 -18.34 -0.87
N ASN A 181 5.26 -17.87 -1.70
CA ASN A 181 5.47 -17.69 -3.13
C ASN A 181 4.87 -16.36 -3.57
N PHE A 182 5.64 -15.54 -4.31
CA PHE A 182 5.17 -14.24 -4.76
C PHE A 182 5.10 -14.18 -6.28
N VAL A 183 3.95 -13.76 -6.80
CA VAL A 183 3.66 -13.75 -8.23
C VAL A 183 3.21 -12.37 -8.72
N LYS A 184 3.60 -12.05 -9.95
CA LYS A 184 3.14 -10.85 -10.66
C LYS A 184 1.71 -11.04 -11.13
N GLY A 185 0.83 -10.11 -10.81
CA GLY A 185 -0.53 -10.09 -11.32
C GLY A 185 -1.30 -8.83 -10.92
N ASP A 186 -2.42 -8.64 -11.59
CA ASP A 186 -3.36 -7.56 -11.30
C ASP A 186 -4.53 -8.10 -10.49
N PHE A 187 -4.79 -7.51 -9.35
CA PHE A 187 -5.90 -7.93 -8.50
C PHE A 187 -7.29 -7.66 -9.11
N MET A 188 -7.37 -6.81 -10.17
CA MET A 188 -8.61 -6.60 -10.91
C MET A 188 -8.91 -7.69 -11.95
N GLN A 189 -7.95 -8.59 -12.21
CA GLN A 189 -8.05 -9.72 -13.15
C GLN A 189 -7.10 -10.83 -12.72
N MET A 190 -7.45 -11.55 -11.65
CA MET A 190 -6.60 -12.59 -11.06
C MET A 190 -6.56 -13.85 -11.93
N ASP A 191 -5.33 -14.31 -12.20
CA ASP A 191 -5.06 -15.50 -13.01
C ASP A 191 -4.86 -16.73 -12.08
N PHE A 192 -5.87 -16.98 -11.24
CA PHE A 192 -5.96 -18.16 -10.37
C PHE A 192 -7.24 -18.92 -10.67
N GLU A 193 -7.20 -20.24 -10.51
CA GLU A 193 -8.40 -21.07 -10.59
C GLU A 193 -9.42 -20.65 -9.51
N PRO A 194 -10.72 -20.66 -9.83
CA PRO A 194 -11.75 -20.43 -8.83
C PRO A 194 -11.61 -21.34 -7.61
N GLU A 195 -12.02 -20.85 -6.45
CA GLU A 195 -12.09 -21.63 -5.20
C GLU A 195 -10.75 -22.30 -4.80
N THR A 196 -9.64 -21.61 -5.07
CA THR A 196 -8.30 -22.10 -4.76
C THR A 196 -7.89 -21.90 -3.30
N PHE A 197 -8.26 -20.75 -2.71
CA PHE A 197 -7.76 -20.32 -1.41
C PHE A 197 -8.76 -20.55 -0.28
N ASP A 198 -8.25 -20.96 0.90
CA ASP A 198 -9.03 -21.10 2.13
C ASP A 198 -9.33 -19.75 2.77
N ALA A 199 -8.42 -18.79 2.60
CA ALA A 199 -8.57 -17.40 3.03
C ALA A 199 -7.84 -16.44 2.08
N VAL A 200 -8.30 -15.20 2.04
CA VAL A 200 -7.67 -14.10 1.30
C VAL A 200 -7.57 -12.90 2.21
N TYR A 201 -6.45 -12.19 2.19
CA TYR A 201 -6.36 -10.91 2.87
C TYR A 201 -5.75 -9.82 1.97
N ALA A 202 -6.03 -8.57 2.33
CA ALA A 202 -5.37 -7.40 1.79
C ALA A 202 -5.05 -6.43 2.93
N ILE A 203 -3.84 -5.87 2.94
CA ILE A 203 -3.43 -4.88 3.94
C ILE A 203 -3.11 -3.58 3.21
N GLU A 204 -4.02 -2.60 3.30
CA GLU A 204 -3.88 -1.25 2.75
C GLU A 204 -3.54 -1.22 1.24
N ALA A 205 -4.04 -2.20 0.48
CA ALA A 205 -3.70 -2.38 -0.94
C ALA A 205 -4.87 -2.14 -1.89
N THR A 206 -6.08 -2.54 -1.50
CA THR A 206 -7.27 -2.48 -2.36
C THR A 206 -7.76 -1.06 -2.63
N VAL A 207 -7.29 -0.07 -1.87
CA VAL A 207 -7.49 1.37 -2.14
C VAL A 207 -6.98 1.81 -3.53
N HIS A 208 -6.04 1.09 -4.12
CA HIS A 208 -5.57 1.32 -5.48
C HIS A 208 -6.51 0.78 -6.57
N ALA A 209 -7.56 0.06 -6.19
CA ALA A 209 -8.54 -0.44 -7.13
C ALA A 209 -9.41 0.70 -7.68
N PRO A 210 -9.65 0.75 -9.00
CA PRO A 210 -10.53 1.75 -9.58
C PRO A 210 -12.01 1.54 -9.20
N VAL A 211 -12.39 0.31 -8.87
CA VAL A 211 -13.73 -0.08 -8.42
C VAL A 211 -13.59 -1.21 -7.39
N LEU A 212 -14.06 -0.99 -6.18
CA LEU A 212 -13.93 -1.96 -5.09
C LEU A 212 -14.71 -3.25 -5.35
N GLU A 213 -15.91 -3.18 -5.93
CA GLU A 213 -16.65 -4.39 -6.35
C GLU A 213 -15.84 -5.25 -7.33
N GLY A 214 -14.99 -4.65 -8.17
CA GLY A 214 -14.15 -5.38 -9.12
C GLY A 214 -13.12 -6.25 -8.41
N VAL A 215 -12.30 -5.66 -7.53
CA VAL A 215 -11.29 -6.41 -6.78
C VAL A 215 -11.91 -7.40 -5.80
N TYR A 216 -12.98 -7.02 -5.12
CA TYR A 216 -13.69 -7.94 -4.20
C TYR A 216 -14.37 -9.08 -4.95
N GLY A 217 -14.83 -8.85 -6.19
CA GLY A 217 -15.36 -9.89 -7.07
C GLY A 217 -14.32 -10.92 -7.48
N GLU A 218 -13.10 -10.47 -7.83
CA GLU A 218 -11.99 -11.37 -8.13
C GLU A 218 -11.56 -12.17 -6.87
N ILE A 219 -11.53 -11.52 -5.68
CA ILE A 219 -11.27 -12.21 -4.41
C ILE A 219 -12.36 -13.26 -4.12
N TYR A 220 -13.61 -12.92 -4.31
CA TYR A 220 -14.73 -13.86 -4.13
C TYR A 220 -14.64 -15.07 -5.06
N LYS A 221 -14.24 -14.86 -6.30
CA LYS A 221 -14.04 -15.92 -7.31
C LYS A 221 -13.00 -16.95 -6.86
N VAL A 222 -11.84 -16.49 -6.36
CA VAL A 222 -10.71 -17.35 -5.99
C VAL A 222 -10.83 -17.95 -4.59
N LEU A 223 -11.71 -17.41 -3.74
CA LEU A 223 -11.96 -17.89 -2.39
C LEU A 223 -12.91 -19.09 -2.41
N LYS A 224 -12.62 -20.15 -1.65
CA LYS A 224 -13.51 -21.31 -1.47
C LYS A 224 -14.82 -20.92 -0.78
N PRO A 225 -15.94 -21.63 -1.04
CA PRO A 225 -17.13 -21.53 -0.21
C PRO A 225 -16.80 -21.73 1.28
N GLY A 226 -17.38 -20.92 2.17
CA GLY A 226 -17.05 -20.90 3.60
C GLY A 226 -15.71 -20.21 3.94
N GLY A 227 -14.89 -19.85 2.96
CA GLY A 227 -13.62 -19.15 3.13
C GLY A 227 -13.79 -17.72 3.66
N THR A 228 -12.70 -17.17 4.20
CA THR A 228 -12.70 -15.86 4.86
C THR A 228 -11.86 -14.85 4.08
N PHE A 229 -12.42 -13.65 3.87
CA PHE A 229 -11.71 -12.47 3.38
C PHE A 229 -11.52 -11.46 4.53
N GLY A 230 -10.28 -11.01 4.74
CA GLY A 230 -9.93 -9.97 5.70
C GLY A 230 -9.22 -8.80 5.03
N VAL A 231 -9.64 -7.56 5.33
CA VAL A 231 -9.00 -6.39 4.74
C VAL A 231 -8.86 -5.25 5.74
N TYR A 232 -7.68 -4.64 5.77
CA TYR A 232 -7.49 -3.28 6.26
C TYR A 232 -7.61 -2.33 5.08
N GLU A 233 -8.68 -1.53 5.08
CA GLU A 233 -8.99 -0.64 3.96
C GLU A 233 -8.72 0.82 4.32
N TRP A 234 -8.11 1.54 3.38
CA TRP A 234 -8.01 3.00 3.44
C TRP A 234 -9.31 3.62 2.96
N VAL A 235 -9.95 4.35 3.85
CA VAL A 235 -11.24 4.98 3.50
C VAL A 235 -11.36 6.38 4.11
N MET A 236 -12.15 7.22 3.45
CA MET A 236 -12.66 8.44 4.04
C MET A 236 -13.81 8.09 5.00
N THR A 237 -13.84 8.76 6.14
CA THR A 237 -14.89 8.57 7.18
C THR A 237 -16.17 9.31 6.83
N ASP A 238 -17.21 9.12 7.64
CA ASP A 238 -18.48 9.85 7.52
C ASP A 238 -18.35 11.37 7.68
N LYS A 239 -17.25 11.84 8.31
CA LYS A 239 -16.97 13.28 8.46
C LYS A 239 -16.45 13.94 7.18
N TYR A 240 -16.01 13.14 6.22
CA TYR A 240 -15.55 13.66 4.94
C TYR A 240 -16.72 14.17 4.10
N ASP A 241 -16.61 15.41 3.67
CA ASP A 241 -17.54 16.06 2.74
C ASP A 241 -16.75 16.68 1.59
N GLU A 242 -16.91 16.14 0.36
CA GLU A 242 -16.20 16.59 -0.83
C GLU A 242 -16.51 18.05 -1.20
N SER A 243 -17.66 18.59 -0.76
CA SER A 243 -18.04 19.98 -1.00
C SER A 243 -17.23 20.99 -0.16
N ILE A 244 -16.55 20.52 0.90
CA ILE A 244 -15.70 21.37 1.75
C ILE A 244 -14.29 21.40 1.17
N PRO A 245 -13.78 22.58 0.73
CA PRO A 245 -12.48 22.68 0.06
C PRO A 245 -11.32 22.04 0.83
N LEU A 246 -11.21 22.27 2.14
CA LEU A 246 -10.17 21.68 2.98
C LEU A 246 -10.22 20.15 2.99
N HIS A 247 -11.43 19.56 3.04
CA HIS A 247 -11.58 18.10 3.02
C HIS A 247 -11.11 17.51 1.68
N ARG A 248 -11.47 18.19 0.56
CA ARG A 248 -11.03 17.76 -0.78
C ARG A 248 -9.52 17.92 -0.96
N GLU A 249 -8.92 19.01 -0.42
CA GLU A 249 -7.46 19.20 -0.43
C GLU A 249 -6.74 18.09 0.32
N VAL A 250 -7.20 17.72 1.51
CA VAL A 250 -6.64 16.61 2.30
C VAL A 250 -6.74 15.29 1.54
N CYS A 251 -7.91 14.98 0.99
CA CYS A 251 -8.14 13.77 0.21
C CYS A 251 -7.23 13.73 -1.03
N TYR A 252 -7.13 14.83 -1.77
CA TYR A 252 -6.29 14.96 -2.96
C TYR A 252 -4.79 14.80 -2.64
N GLY A 253 -4.33 15.38 -1.53
CA GLY A 253 -2.95 15.21 -1.09
C GLY A 253 -2.61 13.76 -0.70
N ILE A 254 -3.58 13.00 -0.16
CA ILE A 254 -3.45 11.55 0.05
C ILE A 254 -3.41 10.82 -1.30
N GLU A 255 -4.32 11.14 -2.23
CA GLU A 255 -4.38 10.51 -3.57
C GLU A 255 -3.05 10.68 -4.33
N ILE A 256 -2.53 11.92 -4.44
CA ILE A 256 -1.27 12.19 -5.15
C ILE A 256 -0.04 11.64 -4.42
N GLY A 257 -0.04 11.69 -3.11
CA GLY A 257 1.13 11.32 -2.33
C GLY A 257 1.31 9.81 -2.17
N ASP A 258 0.22 9.03 -2.35
CA ASP A 258 0.21 7.58 -2.17
C ASP A 258 -0.15 6.81 -3.46
N GLY A 259 -0.28 7.50 -4.60
CA GLY A 259 -0.55 6.85 -5.90
C GLY A 259 -1.93 6.22 -5.99
N ILE A 260 -2.92 6.84 -5.37
CA ILE A 260 -4.28 6.34 -5.29
C ILE A 260 -5.13 7.02 -6.37
N PRO A 261 -5.78 6.27 -7.27
CA PRO A 261 -6.57 6.88 -8.34
C PRO A 261 -7.80 7.64 -7.81
N LYS A 262 -8.41 7.16 -6.73
CA LYS A 262 -9.54 7.78 -6.06
C LYS A 262 -9.75 7.19 -4.67
N MET A 263 -9.93 8.03 -3.66
CA MET A 263 -10.34 7.61 -2.33
C MET A 263 -11.85 7.41 -2.25
N TYR A 264 -12.28 6.34 -1.55
CA TYR A 264 -13.68 6.01 -1.31
C TYR A 264 -14.03 6.19 0.17
N LYS A 265 -15.34 6.41 0.46
CA LYS A 265 -15.87 6.38 1.82
C LYS A 265 -16.04 4.94 2.31
N ALA A 266 -16.02 4.74 3.64
CA ALA A 266 -16.20 3.44 4.28
C ALA A 266 -17.50 2.73 3.85
N GLU A 267 -18.59 3.47 3.67
CA GLU A 267 -19.88 2.95 3.20
C GLU A 267 -19.80 2.32 1.80
N VAL A 268 -18.92 2.85 0.93
CA VAL A 268 -18.72 2.31 -0.43
C VAL A 268 -18.04 0.94 -0.36
N ALA A 269 -17.03 0.79 0.51
CA ALA A 269 -16.34 -0.48 0.71
C ALA A 269 -17.28 -1.55 1.31
N GLU A 270 -18.07 -1.17 2.32
CA GLU A 270 -19.06 -2.05 2.92
C GLU A 270 -20.12 -2.50 1.91
N GLN A 271 -20.64 -1.56 1.10
CA GLN A 271 -21.63 -1.89 0.08
C GLN A 271 -21.04 -2.77 -1.02
N ALA A 272 -19.78 -2.53 -1.43
CA ALA A 272 -19.09 -3.36 -2.41
C ALA A 272 -18.94 -4.81 -1.95
N LEU A 273 -18.58 -5.06 -0.68
CA LEU A 273 -18.55 -6.41 -0.10
C LEU A 273 -19.91 -7.09 -0.19
N LYS A 274 -20.99 -6.39 0.20
CA LYS A 274 -22.36 -6.93 0.15
C LYS A 274 -22.84 -7.19 -1.28
N ASN A 275 -22.53 -6.28 -2.22
CA ASN A 275 -22.93 -6.41 -3.63
C ASN A 275 -22.27 -7.63 -4.29
N VAL A 276 -21.05 -7.96 -3.92
CA VAL A 276 -20.33 -9.14 -4.42
C VAL A 276 -20.88 -10.45 -3.82
N GLY A 277 -21.55 -10.40 -2.67
CA GLY A 277 -22.14 -11.55 -2.01
C GLY A 277 -21.42 -12.00 -0.73
N PHE A 278 -20.51 -11.21 -0.21
CA PHE A 278 -19.87 -11.48 1.08
C PHE A 278 -20.82 -11.22 2.27
N GLU A 279 -20.72 -12.05 3.29
CA GLU A 279 -21.31 -11.82 4.60
C GLU A 279 -20.27 -11.20 5.54
N ILE A 280 -20.44 -9.93 5.92
CA ILE A 280 -19.54 -9.23 6.85
C ILE A 280 -19.77 -9.79 8.26
N VAL A 281 -18.77 -10.46 8.83
CA VAL A 281 -18.82 -11.06 10.18
C VAL A 281 -18.13 -10.20 11.23
N HIS A 282 -17.27 -9.27 10.82
CA HIS A 282 -16.64 -8.30 11.72
C HIS A 282 -16.31 -7.02 10.94
N GLN A 283 -16.60 -5.88 11.58
CA GLN A 283 -16.26 -4.55 11.04
C GLN A 283 -15.81 -3.66 12.19
N GLU A 284 -14.68 -2.99 12.03
CA GLU A 284 -14.15 -2.10 13.06
C GLU A 284 -13.15 -1.09 12.48
N ASP A 285 -13.32 0.19 12.78
CA ASP A 285 -12.25 1.19 12.57
C ASP A 285 -11.27 1.14 13.73
N LEU A 286 -10.10 0.53 13.49
CA LEU A 286 -9.06 0.43 14.52
C LEU A 286 -8.40 1.78 14.83
N ALA A 287 -8.41 2.72 13.90
CA ALA A 287 -7.88 4.07 14.12
C ALA A 287 -8.79 4.92 15.03
N ALA A 288 -10.07 4.57 15.14
CA ALA A 288 -11.01 5.25 16.02
C ALA A 288 -10.89 4.84 17.49
N ARG A 289 -10.12 3.80 17.81
CA ARG A 289 -9.86 3.40 19.19
C ARG A 289 -9.09 4.50 19.93
N LYS A 290 -9.47 4.73 21.19
CA LYS A 290 -8.83 5.75 22.06
C LYS A 290 -7.50 5.21 22.59
N ASP A 291 -6.46 5.23 21.78
CA ASP A 291 -5.12 4.89 22.18
C ASP A 291 -4.37 6.11 22.72
N ASP A 292 -3.44 5.90 23.64
CA ASP A 292 -2.56 6.96 24.16
C ASP A 292 -1.58 7.50 23.10
N ILE A 293 -1.27 6.68 22.09
CA ILE A 293 -0.36 6.99 20.99
C ILE A 293 -1.17 6.92 19.70
N PRO A 294 -1.28 8.04 18.95
CA PRO A 294 -2.05 8.03 17.71
C PRO A 294 -1.39 7.17 16.64
N TRP A 295 -2.18 6.57 15.74
CA TRP A 295 -1.68 5.73 14.67
C TRP A 295 -0.70 6.46 13.73
N TYR A 296 -0.83 7.76 13.56
CA TYR A 296 0.07 8.59 12.75
C TYR A 296 1.36 9.02 13.50
N TYR A 297 1.60 8.47 14.68
CA TYR A 297 2.77 8.73 15.50
C TYR A 297 4.11 8.68 14.73
N PRO A 298 4.37 7.76 13.79
CA PRO A 298 5.62 7.76 13.05
C PRO A 298 5.83 9.02 12.19
N LEU A 299 4.74 9.60 11.66
CA LEU A 299 4.77 10.78 10.79
C LEU A 299 4.82 12.10 11.57
N ALA A 300 4.27 12.11 12.79
CA ALA A 300 4.24 13.27 13.70
C ALA A 300 4.62 12.84 15.14
N PRO A 301 5.89 12.45 15.37
CA PRO A 301 6.28 11.74 16.58
C PRO A 301 6.35 12.62 17.82
N GLU A 302 6.02 11.97 18.95
CA GLU A 302 6.46 12.38 20.28
C GLU A 302 7.60 11.44 20.71
N TRP A 303 8.81 11.96 20.80
CA TRP A 303 10.06 11.19 21.03
C TRP A 303 10.04 10.35 22.33
N ARG A 304 9.24 10.75 23.31
CA ARG A 304 9.06 10.01 24.58
C ARG A 304 8.54 8.58 24.40
N TYR A 305 7.96 8.24 23.24
CA TYR A 305 7.43 6.92 22.96
C TYR A 305 8.45 5.98 22.33
N CYS A 306 9.59 6.47 21.87
CA CYS A 306 10.67 5.60 21.35
C CYS A 306 11.23 4.69 22.43
N ARG A 307 11.45 3.41 22.12
CA ARG A 307 11.89 2.37 23.09
C ARG A 307 13.24 1.78 22.78
N SER A 308 13.70 1.91 21.56
CA SER A 308 15.01 1.38 21.13
C SER A 308 15.74 2.37 20.24
N ILE A 309 17.04 2.14 20.02
CA ILE A 309 17.81 2.91 19.04
C ILE A 309 17.21 2.69 17.63
N GLY A 310 16.71 1.46 17.34
CA GLY A 310 16.04 1.17 16.08
C GLY A 310 14.78 2.01 15.88
N ASP A 311 13.96 2.16 16.94
CA ASP A 311 12.78 3.03 16.90
C ASP A 311 13.18 4.48 16.67
N LEU A 312 14.20 4.98 17.38
CA LEU A 312 14.69 6.34 17.19
C LEU A 312 15.10 6.60 15.75
N VAL A 313 15.80 5.66 15.12
CA VAL A 313 16.21 5.78 13.71
C VAL A 313 15.00 5.77 12.78
N THR A 314 14.07 4.83 12.94
CA THR A 314 12.85 4.73 12.11
C THR A 314 11.99 5.99 12.28
N ILE A 315 11.68 6.36 13.51
CA ILE A 315 10.86 7.52 13.82
C ILE A 315 11.53 8.83 13.38
N PHE A 316 12.87 8.95 13.48
CA PHE A 316 13.56 10.10 12.92
C PHE A 316 13.36 10.18 11.40
N ARG A 317 13.57 9.09 10.66
CA ARG A 317 13.45 9.07 9.19
C ARG A 317 12.03 9.44 8.72
N THR A 318 11.01 9.01 9.45
CA THR A 318 9.60 9.25 9.12
C THR A 318 9.05 10.55 9.69
N SER A 319 9.74 11.19 10.68
CA SER A 319 9.36 12.48 11.23
C SER A 319 9.48 13.62 10.21
N TRP A 320 8.76 14.72 10.44
CA TRP A 320 8.88 15.93 9.61
C TRP A 320 10.35 16.34 9.41
N LEU A 321 11.15 16.40 10.49
CA LEU A 321 12.55 16.80 10.38
C LEU A 321 13.37 15.82 9.52
N GLY A 322 13.20 14.52 9.73
CA GLY A 322 13.89 13.50 8.95
C GLY A 322 13.51 13.51 7.49
N ARG A 323 12.22 13.69 7.18
CA ARG A 323 11.73 13.84 5.80
C ARG A 323 12.32 15.10 5.14
N GLN A 324 12.36 16.26 5.84
CA GLN A 324 12.99 17.48 5.32
C GLN A 324 14.49 17.30 5.06
N VAL A 325 15.22 16.61 5.95
CA VAL A 325 16.64 16.28 5.76
C VAL A 325 16.81 15.37 4.55
N THR A 326 16.00 14.32 4.42
CA THR A 326 16.05 13.38 3.28
C THR A 326 15.76 14.10 1.97
N MET A 327 14.70 14.90 1.90
CA MET A 327 14.29 15.66 0.72
C MET A 327 15.39 16.63 0.26
N LYS A 328 15.99 17.39 1.20
CA LYS A 328 17.10 18.31 0.88
C LYS A 328 18.36 17.57 0.44
N ALA A 329 18.67 16.44 1.08
CA ALA A 329 19.81 15.61 0.69
C ALA A 329 19.62 15.03 -0.72
N VAL A 330 18.44 14.49 -1.03
CA VAL A 330 18.11 13.98 -2.37
C VAL A 330 18.17 15.10 -3.40
N GLY A 331 17.63 16.28 -3.13
CA GLY A 331 17.69 17.43 -4.02
C GLY A 331 19.13 17.93 -4.28
N LEU A 332 20.00 17.87 -3.27
CA LEU A 332 21.42 18.17 -3.46
C LEU A 332 22.11 17.12 -4.34
N LEU A 333 21.86 15.83 -4.08
CA LEU A 333 22.42 14.73 -4.88
C LEU A 333 21.93 14.78 -6.34
N GLU A 334 20.69 15.16 -6.57
CA GLU A 334 20.15 15.37 -7.91
C GLU A 334 20.84 16.52 -8.63
N LYS A 335 21.06 17.67 -7.95
CA LYS A 335 21.77 18.82 -8.51
C LYS A 335 23.22 18.52 -8.90
N VAL A 336 23.89 17.64 -8.17
CA VAL A 336 25.27 17.21 -8.49
C VAL A 336 25.34 15.93 -9.31
N HIS A 337 24.21 15.49 -9.88
CA HIS A 337 24.05 14.29 -10.74
C HIS A 337 24.44 12.96 -10.06
N LEU A 338 24.37 12.89 -8.74
CA LEU A 338 24.54 11.64 -7.97
C LEU A 338 23.23 10.91 -7.68
N ALA A 339 22.09 11.57 -7.92
CA ALA A 339 20.77 10.96 -7.94
C ALA A 339 20.10 11.29 -9.28
N PRO A 340 19.20 10.42 -9.78
CA PRO A 340 18.48 10.65 -11.04
C PRO A 340 17.55 11.88 -10.96
N ALA A 341 17.34 12.52 -12.10
CA ALA A 341 16.39 13.64 -12.22
C ALA A 341 14.97 13.23 -11.81
N GLY A 342 14.30 14.10 -11.06
CA GLY A 342 12.96 13.89 -10.51
C GLY A 342 12.92 13.17 -9.17
N SER A 343 14.06 12.74 -8.61
CA SER A 343 14.11 12.12 -7.29
C SER A 343 13.63 13.06 -6.18
N GLN A 344 13.93 14.36 -6.29
CA GLN A 344 13.42 15.37 -5.34
C GLN A 344 11.89 15.47 -5.43
N LYS A 345 11.32 15.49 -6.63
CA LYS A 345 9.85 15.56 -6.84
C LYS A 345 9.14 14.37 -6.20
N VAL A 346 9.74 13.17 -6.25
CA VAL A 346 9.23 11.98 -5.56
C VAL A 346 9.21 12.18 -4.05
N THR A 347 10.27 12.72 -3.46
CA THR A 347 10.31 12.97 -2.01
C THR A 347 9.36 14.10 -1.58
N GLU A 348 9.09 15.07 -2.44
CA GLU A 348 8.10 16.12 -2.21
C GLU A 348 6.67 15.53 -2.19
N ALA A 349 6.34 14.61 -3.10
CA ALA A 349 5.06 13.91 -3.08
C ALA A 349 4.88 13.05 -1.81
N LEU A 350 5.92 12.35 -1.36
CA LEU A 350 5.89 11.61 -0.09
C LEU A 350 5.71 12.53 1.13
N GLU A 351 6.28 13.74 1.12
CA GLU A 351 6.01 14.74 2.16
C GLU A 351 4.58 15.22 2.12
N GLU A 352 4.02 15.47 0.94
CA GLU A 352 2.61 15.86 0.77
C GLU A 352 1.67 14.77 1.32
N ALA A 353 1.94 13.49 1.02
CA ALA A 353 1.24 12.35 1.61
C ALA A 353 1.27 12.42 3.14
N ALA A 354 2.47 12.49 3.72
CA ALA A 354 2.63 12.46 5.17
C ALA A 354 1.91 13.63 5.88
N VAL A 355 1.93 14.83 5.30
CA VAL A 355 1.22 16.01 5.83
C VAL A 355 -0.29 15.79 5.80
N ASN A 356 -0.83 15.32 4.67
CA ASN A 356 -2.27 15.14 4.49
C ASN A 356 -2.82 13.92 5.26
N LEU A 357 -2.05 12.84 5.41
CA LEU A 357 -2.39 11.72 6.29
C LEU A 357 -2.52 12.17 7.75
N VAL A 358 -1.56 12.95 8.25
CA VAL A 358 -1.61 13.50 9.62
C VAL A 358 -2.78 14.49 9.79
N LEU A 359 -3.01 15.35 8.80
CA LEU A 359 -4.10 16.32 8.85
C LEU A 359 -5.46 15.62 8.76
N GLY A 360 -5.62 14.67 7.86
CA GLY A 360 -6.83 13.85 7.71
C GLY A 360 -7.15 13.09 9.00
N ALA A 361 -6.14 12.52 9.66
CA ALA A 361 -6.29 11.87 10.97
C ALA A 361 -6.75 12.85 12.06
N LYS A 362 -6.11 14.01 12.18
CA LYS A 362 -6.45 15.02 13.19
C LYS A 362 -7.87 15.58 13.01
N LEU A 363 -8.31 15.74 11.78
CA LEU A 363 -9.66 16.18 11.44
C LEU A 363 -10.68 15.02 11.54
N GLY A 364 -10.20 13.78 11.62
CA GLY A 364 -11.02 12.58 11.63
C GLY A 364 -11.68 12.28 10.28
N LEU A 365 -11.08 12.72 9.17
CA LEU A 365 -11.61 12.56 7.81
C LEU A 365 -11.21 11.24 7.16
N PHE A 366 -10.15 10.60 7.67
CA PHE A 366 -9.49 9.44 7.06
C PHE A 366 -9.11 8.40 8.11
N THR A 367 -9.24 7.13 7.74
CA THR A 367 -8.70 6.00 8.48
C THR A 367 -7.95 5.04 7.54
N PRO A 368 -6.72 4.59 7.90
CA PRO A 368 -6.01 3.57 7.15
C PRO A 368 -6.38 2.14 7.60
N MET A 369 -7.17 1.97 8.63
CA MET A 369 -7.38 0.68 9.32
C MET A 369 -8.85 0.38 9.55
N MET A 370 -9.71 0.64 8.54
CA MET A 370 -11.05 0.07 8.54
C MET A 370 -10.94 -1.42 8.28
N LEU A 371 -11.11 -2.21 9.34
CA LEU A 371 -11.07 -3.67 9.26
C LEU A 371 -12.44 -4.20 8.87
N TYR A 372 -12.46 -4.96 7.78
CA TYR A 372 -13.57 -5.85 7.45
C TYR A 372 -13.09 -7.30 7.47
N VAL A 373 -13.86 -8.18 8.10
CA VAL A 373 -13.73 -9.63 7.96
C VAL A 373 -15.06 -10.14 7.43
N ALA A 374 -15.02 -10.81 6.30
CA ALA A 374 -16.20 -11.26 5.60
C ALA A 374 -16.06 -12.73 5.17
N LYS A 375 -17.16 -13.43 5.04
CA LYS A 375 -17.18 -14.83 4.59
C LYS A 375 -17.87 -14.96 3.24
N LYS A 376 -17.33 -15.84 2.41
CA LYS A 376 -18.06 -16.37 1.26
C LYS A 376 -19.02 -17.43 1.79
N PRO A 377 -20.35 -17.31 1.55
CA PRO A 377 -21.33 -18.34 1.93
C PRO A 377 -20.96 -19.73 1.38
N LEU A 378 -21.51 -20.80 2.02
CA LEU A 378 -21.34 -22.18 1.58
C LEU A 378 -22.04 -22.47 0.26
#